data_22d1e5e2f737adf572e5fb3c497172c8
#
_entry.id   22d1e5e2f737adf572e5fb3c497172c8
#
_cell.length_a   1.000
_cell.length_b   1.000
_cell.length_c   1.000
_cell.angle_alpha   90.00
_cell.angle_beta   90.00
_cell.angle_gamma   90.00
#
_symmetry.space_group_name_H-M   'P 1'
#
loop_
_entity.id
_entity.type
_entity.pdbx_description
1 polymer ?
#
loop_
_entity_poly.entity_id
_entity_poly.type
_entity_poly.pdbx_seq_one_letter_code
_entity_poly.pdbx_strand_id
1 'polypeptide(L)'
;MKQTSKTKSADFYPYGRLRRAFKQARRFGLMALAAVLLPGSVPAGEATVIVMLGDSLTAGYGLAQQNSLPAKLQSHLRAQGLGVRIINAGVSGDTTSGGLARLDWALADPPSHVIVALGANDGLRAIDPALTADNLDRIIADLKSRGIIVLLAGMRAPPNLGRDYATEFDQIYPRLAEKHSVALYPFLLDGVAATADLNQSDGMHPNAAGVDVIVERLSPYVIELLKNN
;
A
#
# COMPACT_ATOMS: atom_id res chain seq x y z
N MET A 1 -82.99 -49.79 30.13
CA MET A 1 -83.18 -49.39 31.55
C MET A 1 -82.52 -48.05 31.81
N LYS A 2 -83.30 -47.03 32.11
CA LYS A 2 -83.13 -45.87 32.98
C LYS A 2 -81.87 -45.02 32.76
N GLN A 3 -82.02 -43.80 32.19
CA GLN A 3 -82.30 -42.50 32.87
C GLN A 3 -81.07 -42.05 33.69
N THR A 4 -80.56 -40.80 33.64
CA THR A 4 -81.19 -39.45 33.71
C THR A 4 -80.09 -38.41 33.44
N SER A 5 -80.36 -37.48 32.62
CA SER A 5 -80.46 -36.03 32.80
C SER A 5 -79.73 -35.38 34.01
N LYS A 6 -78.89 -34.38 33.75
CA LYS A 6 -79.04 -33.06 34.40
C LYS A 6 -78.19 -31.98 33.72
N THR A 7 -78.89 -31.01 33.20
CA THR A 7 -78.52 -29.65 32.84
C THR A 7 -78.00 -28.84 34.04
N LYS A 8 -77.00 -27.97 33.87
CA LYS A 8 -76.85 -26.66 34.53
C LYS A 8 -76.04 -25.75 33.66
N SER A 9 -76.65 -24.86 33.16
CA SER A 9 -76.78 -23.41 33.13
C SER A 9 -75.43 -22.62 33.15
N ALA A 10 -75.45 -21.72 32.26
CA ALA A 10 -74.50 -20.69 31.97
C ALA A 10 -74.09 -19.78 33.13
N ASP A 11 -72.84 -19.31 33.09
CA ASP A 11 -72.60 -17.94 33.54
C ASP A 11 -71.61 -17.30 32.63
N PHE A 12 -72.04 -16.24 31.99
CA PHE A 12 -71.42 -15.40 31.03
C PHE A 12 -70.65 -14.28 31.77
N TYR A 13 -69.33 -14.23 31.75
CA TYR A 13 -68.59 -13.06 32.20
C TYR A 13 -67.71 -12.48 31.05
N PRO A 14 -68.00 -11.24 30.64
CA PRO A 14 -67.35 -10.65 29.47
C PRO A 14 -66.13 -9.75 29.83
N TYR A 15 -65.18 -10.24 30.62
CA TYR A 15 -63.96 -9.41 30.96
C TYR A 15 -62.65 -9.99 30.51
N GLY A 16 -62.61 -11.02 29.69
CA GLY A 16 -61.40 -11.71 29.25
C GLY A 16 -60.70 -11.12 28.05
N ARG A 17 -61.30 -10.19 27.31
CA ARG A 17 -60.72 -9.71 25.98
C ARG A 17 -59.83 -8.49 26.05
N LEU A 18 -59.90 -7.69 27.11
CA LEU A 18 -59.08 -6.45 27.20
C LEU A 18 -57.66 -6.67 27.72
N ARG A 19 -57.35 -7.80 28.35
CA ARG A 19 -55.99 -8.07 28.86
C ARG A 19 -55.03 -8.67 27.83
N ARG A 20 -55.50 -9.20 26.69
CA ARG A 20 -54.65 -9.75 25.63
C ARG A 20 -54.15 -8.69 24.63
N ALA A 21 -54.89 -7.61 24.44
CA ALA A 21 -54.49 -6.53 23.53
C ALA A 21 -53.29 -5.72 24.08
N PHE A 22 -53.18 -5.55 25.40
CA PHE A 22 -52.07 -4.78 25.99
C PHE A 22 -50.75 -5.55 26.09
N LYS A 23 -50.75 -6.88 26.02
CA LYS A 23 -49.50 -7.66 26.03
C LYS A 23 -48.87 -7.79 24.64
N GLN A 24 -49.64 -7.66 23.57
CA GLN A 24 -49.08 -7.68 22.19
C GLN A 24 -48.51 -6.34 21.77
N ALA A 25 -49.07 -5.21 22.20
CA ALA A 25 -48.54 -3.89 21.89
C ALA A 25 -47.14 -3.62 22.52
N ARG A 26 -46.86 -4.29 23.67
CA ARG A 26 -45.57 -4.15 24.38
C ARG A 26 -44.42 -4.99 23.77
N ARG A 27 -44.73 -5.99 22.92
CA ARG A 27 -43.75 -6.84 22.23
C ARG A 27 -43.34 -6.29 20.87
N PHE A 28 -44.16 -5.44 20.25
CA PHE A 28 -43.82 -4.77 18.97
C PHE A 28 -43.09 -3.42 19.15
N GLY A 29 -43.21 -2.80 20.35
CA GLY A 29 -42.52 -1.52 20.62
C GLY A 29 -41.03 -1.65 20.98
N LEU A 30 -40.54 -2.87 21.29
CA LEU A 30 -39.13 -3.11 21.65
C LEU A 30 -38.29 -3.67 20.51
N MET A 31 -38.90 -3.97 19.36
CA MET A 31 -38.20 -4.50 18.18
C MET A 31 -37.83 -3.41 17.13
N ALA A 32 -38.34 -2.19 17.29
CA ALA A 32 -38.12 -1.09 16.35
C ALA A 32 -36.96 -0.19 16.70
N LEU A 33 -36.28 -0.39 17.85
CA LEU A 33 -35.16 0.49 18.30
C LEU A 33 -33.77 -0.15 18.22
N ALA A 34 -33.66 -1.38 17.69
CA ALA A 34 -32.38 -2.07 17.52
C ALA A 34 -31.80 -2.01 16.08
N ALA A 35 -32.44 -1.28 15.17
CA ALA A 35 -32.08 -1.27 13.73
C ALA A 35 -31.32 -0.03 13.28
N VAL A 36 -30.80 0.80 14.19
CA VAL A 36 -30.21 2.11 13.79
C VAL A 36 -28.76 2.30 14.27
N LEU A 37 -27.99 1.24 14.46
CA LEU A 37 -26.52 1.38 14.63
C LEU A 37 -25.79 0.22 13.95
N LEU A 38 -26.08 -0.02 12.67
CA LEU A 38 -25.06 -0.60 11.81
C LEU A 38 -24.17 0.56 11.34
N PRO A 39 -22.88 0.55 11.63
CA PRO A 39 -21.99 1.49 10.97
C PRO A 39 -22.18 1.28 9.48
N GLY A 40 -22.61 2.32 8.77
CA GLY A 40 -22.72 2.28 7.33
C GLY A 40 -21.41 1.77 6.78
N SER A 41 -21.44 0.66 6.03
CA SER A 41 -20.33 0.23 5.21
C SER A 41 -20.08 1.38 4.25
N VAL A 42 -19.07 2.19 4.51
CA VAL A 42 -18.54 3.12 3.50
C VAL A 42 -18.23 2.22 2.31
N PRO A 43 -18.79 2.47 1.11
CA PRO A 43 -18.40 1.69 -0.05
C PRO A 43 -16.88 1.80 -0.12
N ALA A 44 -16.20 0.66 -0.10
CA ALA A 44 -14.76 0.61 -0.33
C ALA A 44 -14.55 1.20 -1.72
N GLY A 45 -14.17 2.49 -1.78
CA GLY A 45 -13.75 3.13 -3.01
C GLY A 45 -12.69 2.23 -3.65
N GLU A 46 -12.64 2.22 -4.97
CA GLU A 46 -11.66 1.43 -5.70
C GLU A 46 -10.26 1.74 -5.16
N ALA A 47 -9.52 0.70 -4.75
CA ALA A 47 -8.23 0.90 -4.07
C ALA A 47 -7.25 1.57 -5.04
N THR A 48 -6.58 2.64 -4.60
CA THR A 48 -5.54 3.30 -5.38
C THR A 48 -4.43 2.31 -5.72
N VAL A 49 -4.15 2.12 -7.00
CA VAL A 49 -3.13 1.18 -7.47
C VAL A 49 -1.79 1.91 -7.58
N ILE A 50 -0.79 1.38 -6.87
CA ILE A 50 0.58 1.86 -6.90
C ILE A 50 1.46 0.73 -7.44
N VAL A 51 2.26 0.99 -8.48
CA VAL A 51 3.33 0.07 -8.89
C VAL A 51 4.63 0.51 -8.27
N MET A 52 5.37 -0.41 -7.65
CA MET A 52 6.74 -0.16 -7.20
C MET A 52 7.71 -0.82 -8.19
N LEU A 53 8.25 0.00 -9.09
CA LEU A 53 9.24 -0.38 -10.10
C LEU A 53 10.64 -0.32 -9.47
N GLY A 54 11.33 -1.47 -9.40
CA GLY A 54 12.63 -1.51 -8.74
C GLY A 54 13.42 -2.78 -9.02
N ASP A 55 14.45 -2.97 -8.21
CA ASP A 55 15.38 -4.09 -8.28
C ASP A 55 15.17 -5.11 -7.14
N SER A 56 16.25 -5.70 -6.61
CA SER A 56 16.21 -6.65 -5.48
C SER A 56 15.66 -6.05 -4.18
N LEU A 57 15.85 -4.74 -3.96
CA LEU A 57 15.33 -4.02 -2.79
C LEU A 57 13.79 -3.99 -2.80
N THR A 58 13.21 -3.86 -3.98
CA THR A 58 11.76 -3.90 -4.20
C THR A 58 11.25 -5.33 -4.25
N ALA A 59 11.93 -6.23 -4.97
CA ALA A 59 11.54 -7.62 -5.09
C ALA A 59 11.44 -8.34 -3.73
N GLY A 60 12.24 -7.92 -2.75
CA GLY A 60 12.36 -8.56 -1.43
C GLY A 60 13.33 -9.75 -1.47
N TYR A 61 14.49 -9.55 -2.13
CA TYR A 61 15.53 -10.59 -2.23
C TYR A 61 15.88 -11.16 -0.86
N GLY A 62 15.91 -12.50 -0.74
CA GLY A 62 16.22 -13.21 0.50
C GLY A 62 15.12 -13.17 1.57
N LEU A 63 13.97 -12.54 1.31
CA LEU A 63 12.86 -12.40 2.25
C LEU A 63 11.64 -13.22 1.82
N ALA A 64 10.82 -13.62 2.78
CA ALA A 64 9.47 -14.09 2.50
C ALA A 64 8.64 -12.94 1.88
N GLN A 65 7.75 -13.26 0.94
CA GLN A 65 6.97 -12.28 0.17
C GLN A 65 6.28 -11.21 1.03
N GLN A 66 5.69 -11.60 2.17
CA GLN A 66 5.04 -10.68 3.10
C GLN A 66 6.00 -9.68 3.77
N ASN A 67 7.32 -9.95 3.74
CA ASN A 67 8.36 -9.07 4.28
C ASN A 67 9.03 -8.21 3.20
N SER A 68 8.60 -8.33 1.93
CA SER A 68 9.07 -7.44 0.87
C SER A 68 8.61 -6.00 1.14
N LEU A 69 9.37 -5.03 0.66
CA LEU A 69 9.07 -3.61 0.85
C LEU A 69 7.65 -3.22 0.34
N PRO A 70 7.19 -3.64 -0.85
CA PRO A 70 5.83 -3.33 -1.29
C PRO A 70 4.75 -3.93 -0.39
N ALA A 71 4.93 -5.17 0.09
CA ALA A 71 3.96 -5.84 0.94
C ALA A 71 3.84 -5.17 2.33
N LYS A 72 4.98 -4.85 2.96
CA LYS A 72 4.99 -4.15 4.25
C LYS A 72 4.47 -2.71 4.13
N LEU A 73 4.86 -1.98 3.08
CA LEU A 73 4.35 -0.63 2.82
C LEU A 73 2.83 -0.64 2.61
N GLN A 74 2.30 -1.59 1.83
CA GLN A 74 0.86 -1.75 1.67
C GLN A 74 0.16 -2.01 3.01
N SER A 75 0.69 -2.92 3.82
CA SER A 75 0.12 -3.24 5.14
C SER A 75 0.12 -2.04 6.06
N HIS A 76 1.22 -1.28 6.07
CA HIS A 76 1.39 -0.07 6.87
C HIS A 76 0.38 1.03 6.47
N LEU A 77 0.25 1.31 5.18
CA LEU A 77 -0.69 2.32 4.67
C LEU A 77 -2.15 1.92 4.92
N ARG A 78 -2.49 0.64 4.76
CA ARG A 78 -3.84 0.12 5.05
C ARG A 78 -4.18 0.20 6.54
N ALA A 79 -3.22 -0.04 7.43
CA ALA A 79 -3.42 0.14 8.86
C ALA A 79 -3.74 1.60 9.25
N GLN A 80 -3.35 2.57 8.41
CA GLN A 80 -3.71 3.99 8.54
C GLN A 80 -5.01 4.37 7.83
N GLY A 81 -5.79 3.39 7.34
CA GLY A 81 -7.08 3.61 6.69
C GLY A 81 -7.01 3.96 5.20
N LEU A 82 -5.83 3.88 4.57
CA LEU A 82 -5.66 4.18 3.16
C LEU A 82 -6.00 2.95 2.30
N GLY A 83 -6.93 3.09 1.36
CA GLY A 83 -7.33 2.05 0.42
C GLY A 83 -6.31 1.93 -0.73
N VAL A 84 -5.17 1.27 -0.50
CA VAL A 84 -4.13 1.11 -1.51
C VAL A 84 -3.89 -0.36 -1.87
N ARG A 85 -3.48 -0.61 -3.12
CA ARG A 85 -2.93 -1.87 -3.61
C ARG A 85 -1.56 -1.61 -4.22
N ILE A 86 -0.51 -2.20 -3.65
CA ILE A 86 0.86 -2.01 -4.14
C ILE A 86 1.30 -3.24 -4.91
N ILE A 87 1.63 -3.06 -6.19
CA ILE A 87 2.13 -4.09 -7.08
C ILE A 87 3.65 -4.11 -6.98
N ASN A 88 4.20 -5.27 -6.65
CA ASN A 88 5.64 -5.48 -6.65
C ASN A 88 6.11 -5.72 -8.08
N ALA A 89 6.76 -4.74 -8.69
CA ALA A 89 7.41 -4.82 -9.97
C ALA A 89 8.96 -4.76 -9.83
N GLY A 90 9.48 -5.36 -8.76
CA GLY A 90 10.92 -5.54 -8.53
C GLY A 90 11.49 -6.73 -9.27
N VAL A 91 12.64 -6.57 -9.88
CA VAL A 91 13.43 -7.64 -10.51
C VAL A 91 14.86 -7.59 -9.99
N SER A 92 15.26 -8.63 -9.24
CA SER A 92 16.60 -8.67 -8.64
C SER A 92 17.70 -8.54 -9.69
N GLY A 93 18.66 -7.64 -9.43
CA GLY A 93 19.77 -7.35 -10.34
C GLY A 93 19.45 -6.35 -11.45
N ASP A 94 18.23 -5.82 -11.52
CA ASP A 94 17.85 -4.84 -12.53
C ASP A 94 18.66 -3.54 -12.39
N THR A 95 19.07 -3.02 -13.53
CA THR A 95 19.60 -1.67 -13.69
C THR A 95 18.49 -0.73 -14.18
N THR A 96 18.79 0.55 -14.28
CA THR A 96 17.88 1.51 -14.90
C THR A 96 17.57 1.16 -16.36
N SER A 97 18.52 0.59 -17.11
CA SER A 97 18.30 0.07 -18.47
C SER A 97 17.33 -1.10 -18.49
N GLY A 98 17.44 -2.04 -17.54
CA GLY A 98 16.52 -3.18 -17.41
C GLY A 98 15.12 -2.72 -17.05
N GLY A 99 15.01 -1.82 -16.08
CA GLY A 99 13.72 -1.24 -15.68
C GLY A 99 13.02 -0.50 -16.81
N LEU A 100 13.77 0.29 -17.61
CA LEU A 100 13.25 0.97 -18.79
C LEU A 100 12.76 -0.02 -19.86
N ALA A 101 13.53 -1.07 -20.13
CA ALA A 101 13.19 -2.05 -21.15
C ALA A 101 11.89 -2.84 -20.83
N ARG A 102 11.55 -3.01 -19.57
CA ARG A 102 10.33 -3.71 -19.12
C ARG A 102 9.23 -2.80 -18.57
N LEU A 103 9.31 -1.51 -18.79
CA LEU A 103 8.37 -0.53 -18.22
C LEU A 103 6.92 -0.87 -18.58
N ASP A 104 6.63 -1.16 -19.84
CA ASP A 104 5.29 -1.53 -20.30
C ASP A 104 4.76 -2.80 -19.63
N TRP A 105 5.63 -3.79 -19.44
CA TRP A 105 5.26 -5.01 -18.72
C TRP A 105 4.94 -4.70 -17.24
N ALA A 106 5.73 -3.85 -16.59
CA ALA A 106 5.49 -3.45 -15.20
C ALA A 106 4.18 -2.69 -15.01
N LEU A 107 3.68 -2.04 -16.07
CA LEU A 107 2.45 -1.23 -16.11
C LEU A 107 1.26 -1.99 -16.74
N ALA A 108 1.34 -3.31 -16.93
CA ALA A 108 0.27 -4.10 -17.56
C ALA A 108 -1.06 -4.01 -16.81
N ASP A 109 -1.02 -3.81 -15.49
CA ASP A 109 -2.17 -3.43 -14.66
C ASP A 109 -2.04 -1.91 -14.39
N PRO A 110 -2.83 -1.06 -15.08
CA PRO A 110 -2.59 0.39 -15.11
C PRO A 110 -2.65 1.02 -13.71
N PRO A 111 -1.54 1.57 -13.19
CA PRO A 111 -1.54 2.25 -11.90
C PRO A 111 -1.90 3.73 -12.06
N SER A 112 -2.39 4.35 -10.98
CA SER A 112 -2.43 5.80 -10.85
C SER A 112 -1.10 6.39 -10.37
N HIS A 113 -0.28 5.58 -9.66
CA HIS A 113 0.98 6.02 -9.08
C HIS A 113 2.09 5.00 -9.32
N VAL A 114 3.32 5.48 -9.48
CA VAL A 114 4.53 4.64 -9.55
C VAL A 114 5.58 5.16 -8.58
N ILE A 115 6.14 4.25 -7.78
CA ILE A 115 7.38 4.50 -7.04
C ILE A 115 8.52 3.93 -7.87
N VAL A 116 9.41 4.77 -8.36
CA VAL A 116 10.61 4.36 -9.11
C VAL A 116 11.78 4.23 -8.15
N ALA A 117 12.26 2.99 -7.95
CA ALA A 117 13.32 2.63 -7.02
C ALA A 117 14.40 1.81 -7.74
N LEU A 118 15.09 2.47 -8.67
CA LEU A 118 16.12 1.89 -9.53
C LEU A 118 17.44 2.69 -9.46
N GLY A 119 18.54 2.04 -9.83
CA GLY A 119 19.86 2.64 -9.93
C GLY A 119 20.90 2.08 -8.94
N ALA A 120 20.47 1.32 -7.91
CA ALA A 120 21.42 0.69 -7.00
C ALA A 120 22.40 -0.24 -7.75
N ASN A 121 21.91 -1.04 -8.70
CA ASN A 121 22.74 -1.91 -9.52
C ASN A 121 23.61 -1.15 -10.53
N ASP A 122 23.17 0.02 -11.00
CA ASP A 122 23.99 0.90 -11.83
C ASP A 122 25.21 1.38 -11.03
N GLY A 123 24.98 1.86 -9.80
CA GLY A 123 26.05 2.24 -8.89
C GLY A 123 27.00 1.07 -8.56
N LEU A 124 26.45 -0.11 -8.18
CA LEU A 124 27.27 -1.29 -7.85
C LEU A 124 28.15 -1.77 -9.02
N ARG A 125 27.72 -1.55 -10.26
CA ARG A 125 28.45 -1.93 -11.47
C ARG A 125 29.26 -0.80 -12.08
N ALA A 126 29.36 0.34 -11.40
CA ALA A 126 30.05 1.54 -11.88
C ALA A 126 29.61 1.95 -13.30
N ILE A 127 28.31 1.81 -13.60
CA ILE A 127 27.74 2.27 -14.87
C ILE A 127 27.85 3.79 -14.91
N ASP A 128 28.13 4.34 -16.09
CA ASP A 128 28.23 5.78 -16.31
C ASP A 128 26.97 6.49 -15.71
N PRO A 129 27.15 7.45 -14.79
CA PRO A 129 26.05 8.21 -14.21
C PRO A 129 25.19 8.91 -15.27
N ALA A 130 25.74 9.32 -16.40
CA ALA A 130 24.99 9.93 -17.49
C ALA A 130 23.99 8.95 -18.11
N LEU A 131 24.36 7.66 -18.28
CA LEU A 131 23.46 6.63 -18.78
C LEU A 131 22.35 6.32 -17.77
N THR A 132 22.70 6.24 -16.47
CA THR A 132 21.74 6.06 -15.39
C THR A 132 20.71 7.20 -15.38
N ALA A 133 21.17 8.43 -15.52
CA ALA A 133 20.33 9.63 -15.58
C ALA A 133 19.40 9.60 -16.80
N ASP A 134 19.91 9.28 -18.00
CA ASP A 134 19.10 9.19 -19.24
C ASP A 134 17.98 8.15 -19.11
N ASN A 135 18.29 6.98 -18.60
CA ASN A 135 17.28 5.92 -18.40
C ASN A 135 16.19 6.33 -17.43
N LEU A 136 16.53 6.91 -16.27
CA LEU A 136 15.57 7.41 -15.29
C LEU A 136 14.75 8.58 -15.85
N ASP A 137 15.38 9.48 -16.58
CA ASP A 137 14.70 10.59 -17.28
C ASP A 137 13.60 10.08 -18.21
N ARG A 138 13.93 9.08 -19.04
CA ARG A 138 12.98 8.46 -19.97
C ARG A 138 11.87 7.70 -19.24
N ILE A 139 12.18 6.96 -18.17
CA ILE A 139 11.16 6.31 -17.34
C ILE A 139 10.17 7.34 -16.78
N ILE A 140 10.66 8.40 -16.16
CA ILE A 140 9.82 9.43 -15.55
C ILE A 140 8.99 10.16 -16.61
N ALA A 141 9.61 10.51 -17.76
CA ALA A 141 8.90 11.17 -18.86
C ALA A 141 7.77 10.31 -19.43
N ASP A 142 8.01 9.01 -19.63
CA ASP A 142 7.00 8.05 -20.09
C ASP A 142 5.84 7.94 -19.09
N LEU A 143 6.13 7.72 -17.81
CA LEU A 143 5.11 7.64 -16.76
C LEU A 143 4.24 8.90 -16.71
N LYS A 144 4.86 10.08 -16.77
CA LYS A 144 4.15 11.37 -16.78
C LYS A 144 3.30 11.56 -18.04
N SER A 145 3.78 11.12 -19.20
CA SER A 145 3.02 11.19 -20.46
C SER A 145 1.73 10.37 -20.41
N ARG A 146 1.70 9.31 -19.58
CA ARG A 146 0.53 8.47 -19.32
C ARG A 146 -0.36 9.01 -18.18
N GLY A 147 -0.06 10.20 -17.63
CA GLY A 147 -0.80 10.79 -16.52
C GLY A 147 -0.56 10.10 -15.17
N ILE A 148 0.52 9.31 -15.04
CA ILE A 148 0.86 8.58 -13.81
C ILE A 148 1.66 9.49 -12.89
N ILE A 149 1.29 9.51 -11.61
CA ILE A 149 1.97 10.27 -10.57
C ILE A 149 3.20 9.49 -10.09
N VAL A 150 4.36 10.17 -10.02
CA VAL A 150 5.65 9.52 -9.75
C VAL A 150 6.22 9.98 -8.40
N LEU A 151 6.67 9.01 -7.60
CA LEU A 151 7.62 9.19 -6.51
C LEU A 151 8.96 8.58 -6.94
N LEU A 152 9.99 9.41 -7.04
CA LEU A 152 11.35 8.95 -7.30
C LEU A 152 12.04 8.63 -5.97
N ALA A 153 12.46 7.38 -5.76
CA ALA A 153 13.26 6.96 -4.61
C ALA A 153 14.74 6.97 -4.99
N GLY A 154 15.49 7.87 -4.37
CA GLY A 154 16.91 8.08 -4.66
C GLY A 154 17.79 6.93 -4.20
N MET A 155 18.91 6.78 -4.87
CA MET A 155 20.00 5.88 -4.49
C MET A 155 21.27 6.70 -4.27
N ARG A 156 22.29 6.09 -3.63
CA ARG A 156 23.61 6.67 -3.45
C ARG A 156 24.67 5.75 -4.02
N ALA A 157 25.73 6.35 -4.53
CA ALA A 157 26.86 5.59 -5.04
C ALA A 157 27.58 4.83 -3.93
N PRO A 158 28.07 3.60 -4.20
CA PRO A 158 29.02 2.94 -3.31
C PRO A 158 30.25 3.80 -3.03
N PRO A 159 30.73 3.86 -1.76
CA PRO A 159 31.80 4.79 -1.37
C PRO A 159 33.16 4.47 -1.99
N ASN A 160 33.35 3.26 -2.52
CA ASN A 160 34.60 2.80 -3.12
C ASN A 160 34.82 3.24 -4.59
N LEU A 161 33.83 3.93 -5.22
CA LEU A 161 33.91 4.37 -6.61
C LEU A 161 34.57 5.75 -6.79
N GLY A 162 35.01 6.37 -5.71
CA GLY A 162 35.66 7.68 -5.74
C GLY A 162 34.66 8.85 -5.69
N ARG A 163 35.21 10.03 -5.36
CA ARG A 163 34.37 11.22 -5.09
C ARG A 163 33.66 11.73 -6.33
N ASP A 164 34.32 11.73 -7.46
CA ASP A 164 33.76 12.32 -8.69
C ASP A 164 32.54 11.51 -9.14
N TYR A 165 32.68 10.18 -9.22
CA TYR A 165 31.55 9.29 -9.51
C TYR A 165 30.40 9.47 -8.52
N ALA A 166 30.72 9.47 -7.23
CA ALA A 166 29.68 9.62 -6.19
C ALA A 166 28.94 10.96 -6.32
N THR A 167 29.66 12.05 -6.59
CA THR A 167 29.04 13.36 -6.76
C THR A 167 28.11 13.39 -7.96
N GLU A 168 28.54 12.84 -9.10
CA GLU A 168 27.71 12.80 -10.30
C GLU A 168 26.48 11.92 -10.11
N PHE A 169 26.67 10.72 -9.55
CA PHE A 169 25.59 9.75 -9.32
C PHE A 169 24.55 10.26 -8.31
N ASP A 170 24.99 10.77 -7.17
CA ASP A 170 24.08 11.23 -6.11
C ASP A 170 23.23 12.44 -6.54
N GLN A 171 23.71 13.23 -7.52
CA GLN A 171 22.98 14.37 -8.07
C GLN A 171 21.92 14.00 -9.12
N ILE A 172 21.88 12.75 -9.60
CA ILE A 172 20.90 12.31 -10.60
C ILE A 172 19.46 12.53 -10.09
N TYR A 173 19.17 12.02 -8.91
CA TYR A 173 17.82 11.99 -8.38
C TYR A 173 17.24 13.38 -8.09
N PRO A 174 17.94 14.28 -7.37
CA PRO A 174 17.41 15.62 -7.13
C PRO A 174 17.25 16.42 -8.43
N ARG A 175 18.18 16.30 -9.39
CA ARG A 175 18.06 16.98 -10.70
C ARG A 175 16.85 16.49 -11.50
N LEU A 176 16.61 15.18 -11.53
CA LEU A 176 15.47 14.62 -12.24
C LEU A 176 14.14 14.94 -11.54
N ALA A 177 14.10 14.92 -10.22
CA ALA A 177 12.92 15.30 -9.46
C ALA A 177 12.55 16.77 -9.73
N GLU A 178 13.52 17.68 -9.75
CA GLU A 178 13.33 19.08 -10.11
C GLU A 178 12.88 19.25 -11.57
N LYS A 179 13.62 18.64 -12.52
CA LYS A 179 13.34 18.69 -13.97
C LYS A 179 11.90 18.29 -14.29
N HIS A 180 11.44 17.19 -13.68
CA HIS A 180 10.12 16.64 -13.94
C HIS A 180 9.04 17.13 -12.96
N SER A 181 9.40 17.90 -11.94
CA SER A 181 8.49 18.32 -10.85
C SER A 181 7.78 17.11 -10.24
N VAL A 182 8.52 16.07 -9.88
CA VAL A 182 8.04 14.87 -9.21
C VAL A 182 8.52 14.80 -7.76
N ALA A 183 7.78 14.10 -6.91
CA ALA A 183 8.19 13.90 -5.53
C ALA A 183 9.48 13.07 -5.45
N LEU A 184 10.36 13.43 -4.50
CA LEU A 184 11.62 12.75 -4.24
C LEU A 184 11.66 12.21 -2.81
N TYR A 185 11.90 10.90 -2.66
CA TYR A 185 12.42 10.32 -1.42
C TYR A 185 13.95 10.24 -1.55
N PRO A 186 14.74 11.01 -0.78
CA PRO A 186 16.13 11.28 -1.12
C PRO A 186 17.05 10.07 -1.16
N PHE A 187 16.81 9.05 -0.30
CA PHE A 187 17.61 7.85 -0.27
C PHE A 187 16.80 6.66 0.25
N LEU A 188 16.60 5.63 -0.59
CA LEU A 188 15.77 4.47 -0.26
C LEU A 188 16.25 3.75 1.00
N LEU A 189 17.55 3.60 1.18
CA LEU A 189 18.18 2.88 2.31
C LEU A 189 18.55 3.80 3.48
N ASP A 190 17.93 4.98 3.60
CA ASP A 190 18.21 5.89 4.71
C ASP A 190 17.90 5.23 6.07
N GLY A 191 18.90 5.24 6.97
CA GLY A 191 18.86 4.59 8.28
C GLY A 191 19.07 3.07 8.27
N VAL A 192 19.28 2.46 7.10
CA VAL A 192 19.48 1.01 6.94
C VAL A 192 20.86 0.69 6.36
N ALA A 193 21.30 1.47 5.38
CA ALA A 193 22.60 1.26 4.73
C ALA A 193 23.73 1.17 5.76
N ALA A 194 24.61 0.17 5.61
CA ALA A 194 25.77 -0.09 6.48
C ALA A 194 25.44 -0.38 7.98
N THR A 195 24.17 -0.66 8.31
CA THR A 195 23.76 -1.04 9.66
C THR A 195 23.60 -2.56 9.71
N ALA A 196 24.55 -3.27 10.33
CA ALA A 196 24.64 -4.73 10.30
C ALA A 196 23.32 -5.41 10.75
N ASP A 197 22.72 -4.94 11.85
CA ASP A 197 21.49 -5.53 12.41
C ASP A 197 20.23 -5.32 11.52
N LEU A 198 20.30 -4.45 10.54
CA LEU A 198 19.20 -4.13 9.61
C LEU A 198 19.41 -4.73 8.22
N ASN A 199 20.55 -5.37 7.98
CA ASN A 199 20.87 -6.00 6.71
C ASN A 199 21.01 -7.51 6.84
N GLN A 200 20.89 -8.20 5.70
CA GLN A 200 21.21 -9.62 5.60
C GLN A 200 22.72 -9.84 5.69
N SER A 201 23.16 -11.09 5.72
CA SER A 201 24.57 -11.45 5.87
C SER A 201 25.48 -10.93 4.74
N ASP A 202 24.89 -10.52 3.60
CA ASP A 202 25.62 -9.92 2.47
C ASP A 202 25.97 -8.43 2.71
N GLY A 203 25.40 -7.80 3.75
CA GLY A 203 25.63 -6.40 4.12
C GLY A 203 25.02 -5.36 3.15
N MET A 204 24.26 -5.80 2.16
CA MET A 204 23.69 -4.96 1.10
C MET A 204 22.17 -4.94 1.10
N HIS A 205 21.53 -6.11 1.29
CA HIS A 205 20.09 -6.22 1.25
C HIS A 205 19.50 -6.08 2.67
N PRO A 206 18.47 -5.26 2.85
CA PRO A 206 17.77 -5.17 4.13
C PRO A 206 17.20 -6.52 4.56
N ASN A 207 17.29 -6.82 5.85
CA ASN A 207 16.50 -7.88 6.46
C ASN A 207 15.07 -7.37 6.77
N ALA A 208 14.21 -8.20 7.38
CA ALA A 208 12.83 -7.82 7.67
C ALA A 208 12.73 -6.57 8.57
N ALA A 209 13.64 -6.38 9.53
CA ALA A 209 13.68 -5.19 10.38
C ALA A 209 14.15 -3.95 9.61
N GLY A 210 15.13 -4.11 8.71
CA GLY A 210 15.57 -3.04 7.82
C GLY A 210 14.44 -2.57 6.89
N VAL A 211 13.62 -3.50 6.37
CA VAL A 211 12.45 -3.13 5.58
C VAL A 211 11.43 -2.35 6.41
N ASP A 212 11.23 -2.67 7.69
CA ASP A 212 10.34 -1.89 8.56
C ASP A 212 10.81 -0.45 8.71
N VAL A 213 12.12 -0.23 8.89
CA VAL A 213 12.70 1.12 8.94
C VAL A 213 12.49 1.88 7.63
N ILE A 214 12.68 1.22 6.47
CA ILE A 214 12.41 1.85 5.17
C ILE A 214 10.93 2.24 5.07
N VAL A 215 10.01 1.36 5.45
CA VAL A 215 8.56 1.64 5.40
C VAL A 215 8.20 2.84 6.26
N GLU A 216 8.69 2.92 7.49
CA GLU A 216 8.43 4.06 8.38
C GLU A 216 8.89 5.39 7.77
N ARG A 217 10.06 5.40 7.12
CA ARG A 217 10.65 6.61 6.53
C ARG A 217 10.05 6.98 5.16
N LEU A 218 9.68 5.98 4.35
CA LEU A 218 9.09 6.18 3.03
C LEU A 218 7.60 6.55 3.09
N SER A 219 6.86 5.96 4.04
CA SER A 219 5.40 6.11 4.10
C SER A 219 4.90 7.55 4.15
N PRO A 220 5.52 8.53 4.85
CA PRO A 220 5.07 9.92 4.82
C PRO A 220 5.07 10.52 3.41
N TYR A 221 6.06 10.18 2.59
CA TYR A 221 6.16 10.65 1.21
C TYR A 221 5.06 10.06 0.33
N VAL A 222 4.75 8.77 0.53
CA VAL A 222 3.65 8.11 -0.18
C VAL A 222 2.30 8.67 0.26
N ILE A 223 2.10 8.93 1.54
CA ILE A 223 0.86 9.54 2.06
C ILE A 223 0.66 10.93 1.47
N GLU A 224 1.71 11.75 1.38
CA GLU A 224 1.63 13.08 0.80
C GLU A 224 1.33 13.00 -0.72
N LEU A 225 1.95 12.06 -1.41
CA LEU A 225 1.69 11.81 -2.83
C LEU A 225 0.21 11.49 -3.09
N LEU A 226 -0.42 10.71 -2.20
CA LEU A 226 -1.82 10.29 -2.32
C LEU A 226 -2.83 11.42 -2.02
N LYS A 227 -2.42 12.48 -1.33
CA LYS A 227 -3.28 13.66 -1.03
C LYS A 227 -3.34 14.66 -2.17
N ASN A 228 -2.31 14.69 -3.01
CA ASN A 228 -2.15 15.68 -4.08
C ASN A 228 -2.76 15.22 -5.42
N ASN A 229 -3.80 14.39 -5.34
CA ASN A 229 -4.59 13.85 -6.44
C ASN A 229 -5.78 14.73 -6.78
#